data_862f2ec3fe1b2f898d26b16547996b2c
#
_entry.id   862f2ec3fe1b2f898d26b16547996b2c
#
_cell.length_a   1.000
_cell.length_b   1.000
_cell.length_c   1.000
_cell.angle_alpha   90.00
_cell.angle_beta   90.00
_cell.angle_gamma   90.00
#
_symmetry.space_group_name_H-M   'P 1'
#
loop_
_entity.id
_entity.type
_entity.pdbx_description
1 polymer ?
#
loop_
_entity_poly.entity_id
_entity_poly.type
_entity_poly.pdbx_seq_one_letter_code
_entity_poly.pdbx_strand_id
1 'polypeptide(L)'
;MSGMVSKSQIPVMRNSDLPRDLQTAIITFKNALRAGQNITVFHNGKPDDRGRRHAGPSPLPRLSNGCCYYEYDVGRGNSDRGKRRIVAEVVTSSSSIREIYFTDQHYTKGSFARLA
;
A
#
# COMPACT_ATOMS: atom_id res chain seq x y z
N MET A 1 -14.83 -9.78 14.50
CA MET A 1 -14.59 -9.93 13.17
C MET A 1 -13.17 -10.16 12.86
N SER A 2 -12.92 -11.25 12.47
CA SER A 2 -11.57 -11.63 12.25
C SER A 2 -11.09 -11.14 10.91
N GLY A 3 -9.83 -11.08 10.71
CA GLY A 3 -9.22 -10.80 9.45
C GLY A 3 -8.78 -9.37 9.23
N MET A 4 -9.46 -8.42 9.83
CA MET A 4 -9.07 -7.03 9.67
C MET A 4 -8.04 -6.62 10.72
N VAL A 5 -7.07 -5.86 10.29
CA VAL A 5 -6.04 -5.30 11.15
C VAL A 5 -6.47 -3.89 11.54
N SER A 6 -6.31 -3.51 12.79
CA SER A 6 -6.56 -2.13 13.15
C SER A 6 -5.30 -1.32 12.93
N LYS A 7 -5.48 -0.03 12.65
CA LYS A 7 -4.35 0.84 12.37
C LYS A 7 -3.35 0.87 13.52
N SER A 8 -3.85 0.79 14.75
CA SER A 8 -2.98 0.81 15.92
C SER A 8 -2.08 -0.42 16.03
N GLN A 9 -2.41 -1.50 15.33
CA GLN A 9 -1.60 -2.72 15.36
C GLN A 9 -0.46 -2.70 14.36
N ILE A 10 -0.40 -1.68 13.50
CA ILE A 10 0.62 -1.58 12.46
C ILE A 10 1.74 -0.70 12.99
N PRO A 11 2.99 -1.21 13.02
CA PRO A 11 4.12 -0.40 13.47
C PRO A 11 4.28 0.86 12.63
N VAL A 12 4.76 1.92 13.26
CA VAL A 12 5.00 3.19 12.59
C VAL A 12 6.49 3.35 12.33
N MET A 13 6.83 3.74 11.11
CA MET A 13 8.21 4.05 10.73
C MET A 13 8.29 5.49 10.27
N ARG A 14 9.39 6.15 10.59
CA ARG A 14 9.64 7.49 10.09
C ARG A 14 10.31 7.41 8.72
N ASN A 15 10.05 8.41 7.89
CA ASN A 15 10.65 8.45 6.56
C ASN A 15 12.18 8.37 6.62
N SER A 16 12.78 9.01 7.60
CA SER A 16 14.23 9.01 7.76
C SER A 16 14.81 7.63 8.09
N ASP A 17 13.97 6.69 8.55
CA ASP A 17 14.41 5.34 8.88
C ASP A 17 14.33 4.40 7.67
N LEU A 18 13.83 4.87 6.53
CA LEU A 18 13.64 4.03 5.36
C LEU A 18 14.90 3.99 4.51
N PRO A 19 15.15 2.89 3.80
CA PRO A 19 16.20 2.87 2.79
C PRO A 19 15.98 3.96 1.75
N ARG A 20 17.06 4.44 1.16
CA ARG A 20 16.98 5.54 0.21
C ARG A 20 16.14 5.19 -1.01
N ASP A 21 16.26 3.99 -1.52
CA ASP A 21 15.48 3.59 -2.69
C ASP A 21 13.99 3.56 -2.39
N LEU A 22 13.61 3.23 -1.17
CA LEU A 22 12.22 3.27 -0.78
C LEU A 22 11.72 4.71 -0.65
N GLN A 23 12.54 5.59 -0.10
CA GLN A 23 12.18 7.01 -0.05
C GLN A 23 11.93 7.57 -1.45
N THR A 24 12.78 7.23 -2.39
CA THR A 24 12.62 7.65 -3.77
C THR A 24 11.35 7.07 -4.39
N ALA A 25 11.08 5.80 -4.13
CA ALA A 25 9.88 5.15 -4.65
C ALA A 25 8.61 5.80 -4.12
N ILE A 26 8.62 6.22 -2.87
CA ILE A 26 7.47 6.91 -2.28
C ILE A 26 7.21 8.24 -2.99
N ILE A 27 8.26 8.99 -3.30
CA ILE A 27 8.11 10.25 -4.02
C ILE A 27 7.53 10.00 -5.41
N THR A 28 8.04 9.00 -6.11
CA THR A 28 7.55 8.64 -7.44
C THR A 28 6.09 8.24 -7.38
N PHE A 29 5.71 7.46 -6.38
CA PHE A 29 4.34 7.02 -6.20
C PHE A 29 3.41 8.21 -5.94
N LYS A 30 3.82 9.12 -5.05
CA LYS A 30 3.02 10.31 -4.77
C LYS A 30 2.79 11.15 -6.02
N ASN A 31 3.81 11.29 -6.85
CA ASN A 31 3.68 12.03 -8.09
C ASN A 31 2.73 11.34 -9.06
N ALA A 32 2.81 10.02 -9.16
CA ALA A 32 1.92 9.25 -10.01
C ALA A 32 0.48 9.37 -9.55
N LEU A 33 0.24 9.34 -8.24
CA LEU A 33 -1.10 9.48 -7.69
C LEU A 33 -1.69 10.86 -8.01
N ARG A 34 -0.90 11.91 -7.90
CA ARG A 34 -1.37 13.25 -8.24
C ARG A 34 -1.70 13.39 -9.71
N ALA A 35 -0.91 12.73 -10.56
CA ALA A 35 -1.11 12.80 -12.00
C ALA A 35 -2.17 11.83 -12.49
N GLY A 36 -2.62 10.92 -11.66
CA GLY A 36 -3.58 9.90 -12.05
C GLY A 36 -3.02 8.90 -13.05
N GLN A 37 -1.71 8.66 -12.98
CA GLN A 37 -1.03 7.81 -13.98
C GLN A 37 -0.49 6.55 -13.34
N ASN A 38 -0.64 5.44 -14.05
CA ASN A 38 -0.01 4.16 -13.71
C ASN A 38 -0.28 3.73 -12.28
N ILE A 39 -1.51 3.94 -11.81
CA ILE A 39 -1.89 3.53 -10.47
C ILE A 39 -2.71 2.26 -10.56
N THR A 40 -2.49 1.37 -9.59
CA THR A 40 -3.18 0.08 -9.53
C THR A 40 -3.93 0.00 -8.22
N VAL A 41 -5.19 -0.38 -8.28
CA VAL A 41 -6.02 -0.51 -7.07
C VAL A 41 -5.58 -1.74 -6.29
N PHE A 42 -5.42 -1.57 -4.97
CA PHE A 42 -5.17 -2.67 -4.06
C PHE A 42 -6.48 -3.04 -3.36
N HIS A 43 -6.89 -4.29 -3.49
CA HIS A 43 -8.22 -4.72 -3.07
C HIS A 43 -8.29 -5.21 -1.62
N ASN A 44 -7.17 -5.28 -0.93
CA ASN A 44 -7.09 -5.58 0.51
C ASN A 44 -7.87 -6.86 0.90
N GLY A 45 -7.62 -7.92 0.19
CA GLY A 45 -8.26 -9.20 0.49
C GLY A 45 -9.64 -9.38 -0.11
N LYS A 46 -10.15 -8.38 -0.80
CA LYS A 46 -11.43 -8.49 -1.50
C LYS A 46 -11.21 -8.93 -2.93
N PRO A 47 -12.25 -9.45 -3.58
CA PRO A 47 -12.12 -9.80 -4.99
C PRO A 47 -11.83 -8.57 -5.85
N ASP A 48 -11.03 -8.75 -6.88
CA ASP A 48 -10.82 -7.71 -7.87
C ASP A 48 -12.00 -7.67 -8.84
N ASP A 49 -11.89 -6.87 -9.91
CA ASP A 49 -12.96 -6.70 -10.88
C ASP A 49 -13.34 -7.98 -11.61
N ARG A 50 -12.45 -8.97 -11.58
CA ARG A 50 -12.68 -10.28 -12.20
C ARG A 50 -13.06 -11.33 -11.17
N GLY A 51 -13.29 -10.94 -9.92
CA GLY A 51 -13.64 -11.85 -8.86
C GLY A 51 -12.48 -12.61 -8.25
N ARG A 52 -11.24 -12.27 -8.61
CA ARG A 52 -10.06 -12.93 -8.07
C ARG A 52 -9.63 -12.27 -6.78
N ARG A 53 -9.08 -13.07 -5.87
CA ARG A 53 -8.58 -12.58 -4.59
C ARG A 53 -7.09 -12.82 -4.47
N HIS A 54 -6.41 -11.94 -3.78
CA HIS A 54 -5.11 -12.28 -3.25
C HIS A 54 -5.28 -13.35 -2.18
N ALA A 55 -4.31 -14.20 -2.05
CA ALA A 55 -4.35 -15.22 -1.03
C ALA A 55 -4.30 -14.58 0.36
N GLY A 56 -5.06 -15.13 1.28
CA GLY A 56 -4.98 -14.76 2.66
C GLY A 56 -5.92 -13.65 3.07
N PRO A 57 -5.89 -13.30 4.36
CA PRO A 57 -6.76 -12.27 4.91
C PRO A 57 -6.30 -10.87 4.50
N SER A 58 -7.18 -9.90 4.77
CA SER A 58 -6.88 -8.50 4.51
C SER A 58 -5.69 -8.05 5.34
N PRO A 59 -4.59 -7.61 4.74
CA PRO A 59 -3.40 -7.23 5.50
C PRO A 59 -3.42 -5.80 6.02
N LEU A 60 -4.38 -4.99 5.59
CA LEU A 60 -4.46 -3.59 5.97
C LEU A 60 -5.81 -3.28 6.61
N PRO A 61 -5.92 -2.15 7.32
CA PRO A 61 -7.18 -1.77 7.96
C PRO A 61 -8.28 -1.53 6.95
N ARG A 62 -9.51 -1.50 7.45
CA ARG A 62 -10.66 -1.15 6.62
C ARG A 62 -10.49 0.27 6.13
N LEU A 63 -10.84 0.49 4.86
CA LEU A 63 -10.81 1.82 4.28
C LEU A 63 -11.82 2.74 4.95
N SER A 64 -11.43 4.01 5.09
CA SER A 64 -12.37 5.04 5.48
C SER A 64 -13.30 5.34 4.31
N ASN A 65 -14.47 5.92 4.61
CA ASN A 65 -15.42 6.27 3.57
C ASN A 65 -14.78 7.24 2.58
N GLY A 66 -15.06 6.99 1.31
CA GLY A 66 -14.55 7.84 0.24
C GLY A 66 -13.08 7.64 -0.09
N CYS A 67 -12.50 6.57 0.40
CA CYS A 67 -11.09 6.28 0.16
C CYS A 67 -10.90 5.02 -0.66
N CYS A 68 -9.74 4.91 -1.27
CA CYS A 68 -9.34 3.76 -2.04
C CYS A 68 -7.87 3.46 -1.73
N TYR A 69 -7.48 2.19 -1.80
CA TYR A 69 -6.09 1.79 -1.70
C TYR A 69 -5.49 1.67 -3.10
N TYR A 70 -4.30 2.22 -3.28
CA TYR A 70 -3.50 2.03 -4.49
C TYR A 70 -2.17 1.40 -4.12
N GLU A 71 -1.64 0.57 -5.00
CA GLU A 71 -0.38 -0.15 -4.74
C GLU A 71 0.69 0.24 -5.73
N TYR A 72 1.95 0.02 -5.34
CA TYR A 72 3.10 0.36 -6.14
C TYR A 72 4.24 -0.61 -5.82
N ASP A 73 4.85 -1.17 -6.85
CA ASP A 73 6.00 -2.07 -6.68
C ASP A 73 7.26 -1.26 -6.44
N VAL A 74 8.08 -1.70 -5.49
CA VAL A 74 9.30 -1.00 -5.13
C VAL A 74 10.52 -1.79 -5.59
N GLY A 75 11.50 -1.08 -6.14
CA GLY A 75 12.79 -1.66 -6.45
C GLY A 75 12.75 -2.75 -7.48
N ARG A 76 11.89 -2.59 -8.49
CA ARG A 76 11.84 -3.53 -9.51
C ARG A 76 13.11 -3.51 -10.23
N GLY A 77 13.84 -4.27 -10.24
CA GLY A 77 15.01 -4.31 -10.95
C GLY A 77 14.90 -5.30 -12.00
N ASN A 78 15.24 -6.31 -12.16
CA ASN A 78 15.34 -7.22 -13.22
C ASN A 78 14.10 -8.04 -13.44
N SER A 79 14.23 -9.31 -13.56
CA SER A 79 13.11 -10.19 -13.73
C SER A 79 12.36 -10.40 -12.43
N ASP A 80 13.03 -10.20 -11.31
CA ASP A 80 12.42 -10.40 -10.00
C ASP A 80 11.90 -9.07 -9.51
N ARG A 81 10.59 -8.94 -9.40
CA ARG A 81 9.99 -7.71 -8.88
C ARG A 81 10.13 -7.60 -7.37
N GLY A 82 10.62 -8.64 -6.73
CA GLY A 82 10.80 -8.62 -5.31
C GLY A 82 9.49 -8.68 -4.56
N LYS A 83 9.58 -8.42 -3.26
CA LYS A 83 8.42 -8.50 -2.39
C LYS A 83 8.06 -7.18 -1.74
N ARG A 84 8.78 -6.10 -2.05
CA ARG A 84 8.52 -4.81 -1.44
C ARG A 84 7.39 -4.11 -2.18
N ARG A 85 6.44 -3.60 -1.42
CA ARG A 85 5.27 -2.91 -1.97
C ARG A 85 4.93 -1.72 -1.11
N ILE A 86 4.41 -0.68 -1.75
CA ILE A 86 3.84 0.48 -1.08
C ILE A 86 2.36 0.48 -1.37
N VAL A 87 1.55 0.78 -0.36
CA VAL A 87 0.11 0.95 -0.55
C VAL A 87 -0.28 2.27 0.10
N ALA A 88 -1.04 3.08 -0.61
CA ALA A 88 -1.52 4.36 -0.11
C ALA A 88 -3.04 4.35 0.01
N GLU A 89 -3.53 4.88 1.11
CA GLU A 89 -4.95 5.17 1.26
C GLU A 89 -5.19 6.60 0.78
N VAL A 90 -6.04 6.77 -0.21
CA VAL A 90 -6.24 8.03 -0.92
C VAL A 90 -7.71 8.40 -0.88
N VAL A 91 -7.98 9.67 -0.57
CA VAL A 91 -9.33 10.22 -0.66
C VAL A 91 -9.63 10.45 -2.13
N THR A 92 -10.60 9.72 -2.67
CA THR A 92 -10.81 9.71 -4.13
C THR A 92 -11.27 11.05 -4.67
N SER A 93 -12.04 11.81 -3.90
CA SER A 93 -12.58 13.09 -4.39
C SER A 93 -11.49 14.17 -4.55
N SER A 94 -10.41 14.07 -3.80
CA SER A 94 -9.36 15.11 -3.81
C SER A 94 -7.99 14.57 -4.18
N SER A 95 -7.86 13.26 -4.33
CA SER A 95 -6.58 12.59 -4.55
C SER A 95 -5.58 12.84 -3.42
N SER A 96 -6.09 13.14 -2.23
CA SER A 96 -5.25 13.39 -1.06
C SER A 96 -4.84 12.07 -0.42
N ILE A 97 -3.57 11.94 -0.08
CA ILE A 97 -3.05 10.74 0.56
C ILE A 97 -3.27 10.85 2.06
N ARG A 98 -3.95 9.86 2.63
CA ARG A 98 -4.19 9.81 4.07
C ARG A 98 -3.13 9.02 4.80
N GLU A 99 -2.75 7.87 4.26
CA GLU A 99 -1.77 6.98 4.86
C GLU A 99 -0.94 6.32 3.80
N ILE A 100 0.31 6.00 4.13
CA ILE A 100 1.17 5.21 3.29
C ILE A 100 1.64 4.02 4.10
N TYR A 101 1.49 2.83 3.55
CA TYR A 101 1.93 1.58 4.16
C TYR A 101 3.01 0.97 3.30
N PHE A 102 3.88 0.21 3.94
CA PHE A 102 5.00 -0.42 3.27
C PHE A 102 5.17 -1.84 3.79
N THR A 103 5.46 -2.78 2.90
CA THR A 103 5.78 -4.14 3.26
C THR A 103 6.95 -4.65 2.42
N ASP A 104 7.75 -5.53 2.98
CA ASP A 104 8.78 -6.25 2.25
C ASP A 104 8.44 -7.74 2.12
N GLN A 105 7.20 -8.12 2.40
CA GLN A 105 6.74 -9.50 2.38
C GLN A 105 5.55 -9.72 1.44
N HIS A 106 5.40 -8.89 0.45
CA HIS A 106 4.38 -9.06 -0.61
C HIS A 106 2.96 -9.24 -0.05
N TYR A 107 2.47 -8.23 0.66
CA TYR A 107 1.09 -8.19 1.17
C TYR A 107 0.77 -9.23 2.23
N THR A 108 1.78 -9.79 2.88
CA THR A 108 1.54 -10.71 3.97
C THR A 108 0.99 -9.95 5.18
N LYS A 109 -0.09 -10.49 5.76
CA LYS A 109 -0.65 -9.88 6.96
C LYS A 109 0.39 -9.86 8.07
N GLY A 110 0.50 -8.74 8.75
CA GLY A 110 1.47 -8.57 9.83
C GLY A 110 2.83 -8.09 9.38
N SER A 111 3.04 -7.93 8.07
CA SER A 111 4.33 -7.50 7.54
C SER A 111 4.38 -6.00 7.23
N PHE A 112 3.26 -5.31 7.34
CA PHE A 112 3.20 -3.90 6.96
C PHE A 112 3.67 -2.98 8.07
N ALA A 113 4.28 -1.86 7.68
CA ALA A 113 4.52 -0.73 8.55
C ALA A 113 3.79 0.48 7.97
N ARG A 114 3.46 1.43 8.82
CA ARG A 114 2.79 2.66 8.43
C ARG A 114 3.78 3.82 8.50
N LEU A 115 3.81 4.61 7.47
CA LEU A 115 4.71 5.76 7.44
C LEU A 115 4.11 6.91 8.26
N ALA A 116 4.91 7.42 9.15
CA ALA A 116 4.48 8.52 10.02
C ALA A 116 4.31 9.82 9.24
#